data_546422721c51112318aa13b6eeff9f17
#
_entry.id   546422721c51112318aa13b6eeff9f17
#
_cell.length_a   1.000
_cell.length_b   1.000
_cell.length_c   1.000
_cell.angle_alpha   90.00
_cell.angle_beta   90.00
_cell.angle_gamma   90.00
#
_symmetry.space_group_name_H-M   'P 1'
#
loop_
_entity.id
_entity.type
_entity.pdbx_description
1 polymer ?
#
loop_
_entity_poly.entity_id
_entity_poly.type
_entity_poly.pdbx_seq_one_letter_code
_entity_poly.pdbx_strand_id
1 'polypeptide(L)'
;MSVGPKLALVVLVIFLVAGCGKQIDPNQPAGFIQIKGSDTIVNAVQKISEEFMKDYPYVFVAVTGGGSGVGIASLINKTCDVASASRQMKPKEIQIANQRGVFPKEFVVAYDGIAVIVNKDNPINKLTIGDLHKIYTGRATNWKEFGGKDLSIVTLSREVSSGTHMYFKEEVIQLGQKKSTEEFSAQTLLLTSSQAIVEEVVSNEAAIGYLGMGYVSERIKALLVAKDEQFYPPDVQNVIKKTYPLSRPLYFYTNGEPRDATKLFIDFALGPKGQQQFEETGFVPIGATIAQKNQ
;
A
#
# COMPACT_ATOMS: atom_id res chain seq x y z
N MET A 1 73.17 -29.92 -41.73
CA MET A 1 72.55 -28.87 -40.95
C MET A 1 71.14 -29.30 -40.71
N SER A 2 70.87 -29.81 -39.49
CA SER A 2 69.63 -30.42 -39.06
C SER A 2 68.88 -29.45 -38.16
N VAL A 3 67.67 -29.10 -38.54
CA VAL A 3 66.78 -28.25 -37.71
C VAL A 3 65.72 -29.20 -37.12
N GLY A 4 65.81 -29.43 -35.84
CA GLY A 4 64.84 -30.22 -35.10
C GLY A 4 63.58 -29.41 -34.73
N PRO A 5 62.39 -30.00 -34.72
CA PRO A 5 61.16 -29.31 -34.37
C PRO A 5 61.02 -29.15 -32.84
N LYS A 6 60.83 -27.93 -32.40
CA LYS A 6 60.47 -27.61 -31.01
C LYS A 6 58.99 -27.93 -30.79
N LEU A 7 58.75 -28.95 -29.97
CA LEU A 7 57.41 -29.34 -29.52
C LEU A 7 56.93 -28.33 -28.44
N ALA A 8 55.97 -27.48 -28.85
CA ALA A 8 55.32 -26.54 -27.92
C ALA A 8 54.21 -27.28 -27.15
N LEU A 9 54.44 -27.49 -25.86
CA LEU A 9 53.48 -28.07 -24.93
C LEU A 9 52.44 -26.98 -24.55
N VAL A 10 51.24 -27.03 -25.14
CA VAL A 10 50.13 -26.16 -24.74
C VAL A 10 49.43 -26.80 -23.54
N VAL A 11 49.69 -26.24 -22.35
CA VAL A 11 48.99 -26.60 -21.10
C VAL A 11 47.61 -25.93 -21.12
N LEU A 12 46.56 -26.70 -21.42
CA LEU A 12 45.19 -26.25 -21.38
C LEU A 12 44.75 -26.24 -19.90
N VAL A 13 44.75 -25.07 -19.24
CA VAL A 13 44.24 -24.89 -17.89
C VAL A 13 42.72 -24.80 -17.99
N ILE A 14 42.01 -25.89 -17.70
CA ILE A 14 40.57 -25.94 -17.54
C ILE A 14 40.24 -25.35 -16.18
N PHE A 15 39.81 -24.08 -16.15
CA PHE A 15 39.18 -23.48 -14.98
C PHE A 15 37.80 -24.13 -14.76
N LEU A 16 37.72 -25.08 -13.85
CA LEU A 16 36.47 -25.56 -13.28
C LEU A 16 35.87 -24.37 -12.47
N VAL A 17 34.99 -23.60 -13.09
CA VAL A 17 34.11 -22.69 -12.37
C VAL A 17 33.12 -23.55 -11.60
N ALA A 18 33.47 -23.90 -10.37
CA ALA A 18 32.51 -24.45 -9.41
C ALA A 18 31.52 -23.34 -9.10
N GLY A 19 30.47 -23.22 -9.90
CA GLY A 19 29.33 -22.39 -9.60
C GLY A 19 28.70 -22.91 -8.29
N CYS A 20 28.82 -22.17 -7.22
CA CYS A 20 28.04 -22.35 -5.98
C CYS A 20 26.56 -22.02 -6.27
N GLY A 21 25.92 -22.78 -7.14
CA GLY A 21 24.47 -22.84 -7.20
C GLY A 21 24.02 -23.65 -5.98
N LYS A 22 23.32 -23.01 -5.03
CA LYS A 22 22.58 -23.77 -4.01
C LYS A 22 21.74 -24.81 -4.76
N GLN A 23 22.04 -26.10 -4.58
CA GLN A 23 21.18 -27.16 -5.10
C GLN A 23 19.79 -26.98 -4.49
N ILE A 24 18.77 -26.83 -5.34
CA ILE A 24 17.38 -26.77 -4.91
C ILE A 24 17.04 -28.13 -4.34
N ASP A 25 16.68 -28.19 -3.06
CA ASP A 25 16.13 -29.41 -2.44
C ASP A 25 14.78 -29.70 -3.11
N PRO A 26 14.65 -30.85 -3.83
CA PRO A 26 13.42 -31.19 -4.55
C PRO A 26 12.18 -31.34 -3.64
N ASN A 27 12.39 -31.46 -2.32
CA ASN A 27 11.32 -31.58 -1.34
C ASN A 27 10.89 -30.22 -0.77
N GLN A 28 11.56 -29.12 -1.13
CA GLN A 28 11.17 -27.78 -0.66
C GLN A 28 10.36 -27.05 -1.72
N PRO A 29 9.35 -26.24 -1.29
CA PRO A 29 8.61 -25.39 -2.19
C PRO A 29 9.55 -24.44 -2.94
N ALA A 30 9.38 -24.34 -4.25
CA ALA A 30 10.13 -23.42 -5.11
C ALA A 30 9.16 -22.70 -6.05
N GLY A 31 9.52 -21.49 -6.45
CA GLY A 31 8.68 -20.72 -7.39
C GLY A 31 9.00 -19.24 -7.42
N PHE A 32 8.19 -18.52 -8.19
CA PHE A 32 8.26 -17.07 -8.29
C PHE A 32 6.85 -16.50 -8.09
N ILE A 33 6.73 -15.47 -7.26
CA ILE A 33 5.48 -14.77 -6.97
C ILE A 33 5.66 -13.31 -7.35
N GLN A 34 4.79 -12.81 -8.23
CA GLN A 34 4.73 -11.39 -8.56
C GLN A 34 3.55 -10.73 -7.87
N ILE A 35 3.84 -9.74 -7.00
CA ILE A 35 2.85 -8.95 -6.29
C ILE A 35 2.88 -7.53 -6.83
N LYS A 36 1.72 -6.98 -7.25
CA LYS A 36 1.62 -5.60 -7.75
C LYS A 36 0.45 -4.88 -7.10
N GLY A 37 0.60 -3.58 -6.90
CA GLY A 37 -0.55 -2.74 -6.57
C GLY A 37 -0.32 -1.62 -5.59
N SER A 38 -0.98 -1.67 -4.45
CA SER A 38 -1.12 -0.56 -3.52
C SER A 38 0.19 -0.03 -2.97
N ASP A 39 0.50 1.24 -3.22
CA ASP A 39 1.61 1.91 -2.53
C ASP A 39 1.36 2.07 -1.03
N THR A 40 0.11 2.10 -0.60
CA THR A 40 -0.21 2.20 0.83
C THR A 40 0.46 1.11 1.64
N ILE A 41 0.45 -0.12 1.13
CA ILE A 41 0.97 -1.30 1.85
C ILE A 41 2.25 -1.88 1.22
N VAL A 42 2.86 -1.19 0.26
CA VAL A 42 4.03 -1.74 -0.45
C VAL A 42 5.17 -2.08 0.51
N ASN A 43 5.46 -1.22 1.49
CA ASN A 43 6.52 -1.44 2.47
C ASN A 43 6.20 -2.63 3.39
N ALA A 44 4.95 -2.78 3.82
CA ALA A 44 4.52 -3.94 4.62
C ALA A 44 4.64 -5.23 3.81
N VAL A 45 4.17 -5.22 2.55
CA VAL A 45 4.26 -6.39 1.67
C VAL A 45 5.71 -6.77 1.36
N GLN A 46 6.61 -5.80 1.21
CA GLN A 46 8.04 -6.05 1.06
C GLN A 46 8.63 -6.75 2.29
N LYS A 47 8.36 -6.24 3.50
CA LYS A 47 8.80 -6.88 4.75
C LYS A 47 8.23 -8.28 4.93
N ILE A 48 6.94 -8.48 4.65
CA ILE A 48 6.32 -9.81 4.67
C ILE A 48 7.02 -10.75 3.68
N SER A 49 7.35 -10.26 2.48
CA SER A 49 8.05 -11.04 1.46
C SER A 49 9.47 -11.40 1.89
N GLU A 50 10.19 -10.48 2.53
CA GLU A 50 11.53 -10.75 3.08
C GLU A 50 11.49 -11.82 4.18
N GLU A 51 10.54 -11.72 5.12
CA GLU A 51 10.35 -12.72 6.17
C GLU A 51 9.90 -14.08 5.61
N PHE A 52 9.00 -14.08 4.62
CA PHE A 52 8.55 -15.27 3.93
C PHE A 52 9.71 -15.99 3.22
N MET A 53 10.57 -15.28 2.51
CA MET A 53 11.71 -15.86 1.81
C MET A 53 12.78 -16.43 2.75
N LYS A 54 12.81 -16.07 4.03
CA LYS A 54 13.65 -16.74 5.04
C LYS A 54 13.15 -18.16 5.34
N ASP A 55 11.83 -18.34 5.44
CA ASP A 55 11.21 -19.63 5.68
C ASP A 55 11.16 -20.50 4.41
N TYR A 56 11.07 -19.87 3.23
CA TYR A 56 10.95 -20.52 1.91
C TYR A 56 12.04 -20.04 0.95
N PRO A 57 13.30 -20.43 1.14
CA PRO A 57 14.46 -19.84 0.45
C PRO A 57 14.54 -20.12 -1.06
N TYR A 58 13.68 -20.99 -1.60
CA TYR A 58 13.57 -21.25 -3.03
C TYR A 58 12.32 -20.64 -3.68
N VAL A 59 11.55 -19.86 -2.93
CA VAL A 59 10.44 -19.05 -3.46
C VAL A 59 10.89 -17.60 -3.52
N PHE A 60 10.88 -17.01 -4.70
CA PHE A 60 11.24 -15.60 -4.90
C PHE A 60 9.97 -14.76 -5.01
N VAL A 61 9.92 -13.67 -4.26
CA VAL A 61 8.78 -12.73 -4.28
C VAL A 61 9.24 -11.37 -4.79
N ALA A 62 8.62 -10.90 -5.87
CA ALA A 62 8.83 -9.55 -6.39
C ALA A 62 7.62 -8.66 -6.05
N VAL A 63 7.86 -7.52 -5.40
CA VAL A 63 6.82 -6.57 -5.00
C VAL A 63 6.96 -5.27 -5.77
N THR A 64 5.87 -4.80 -6.39
CA THR A 64 5.83 -3.55 -7.13
C THR A 64 4.62 -2.71 -6.72
N GLY A 65 4.82 -1.44 -6.41
CA GLY A 65 3.78 -0.46 -6.17
C GLY A 65 3.06 0.00 -7.45
N GLY A 66 2.56 1.25 -7.46
CA GLY A 66 1.91 1.90 -8.61
C GLY A 66 0.40 2.09 -8.43
N GLY A 67 -0.14 1.74 -7.26
CA GLY A 67 -1.54 1.94 -6.89
C GLY A 67 -2.42 0.70 -7.08
N SER A 68 -3.51 0.66 -6.31
CA SER A 68 -4.46 -0.47 -6.31
C SER A 68 -5.05 -0.77 -7.68
N GLY A 69 -5.31 0.28 -8.49
CA GLY A 69 -5.83 0.12 -9.85
C GLY A 69 -4.85 -0.59 -10.77
N VAL A 70 -3.55 -0.31 -10.63
CA VAL A 70 -2.49 -1.00 -11.40
C VAL A 70 -2.40 -2.47 -11.01
N GLY A 71 -2.43 -2.78 -9.71
CA GLY A 71 -2.45 -4.18 -9.23
C GLY A 71 -3.65 -4.95 -9.75
N ILE A 72 -4.85 -4.39 -9.60
CA ILE A 72 -6.10 -5.00 -10.09
C ILE A 72 -6.04 -5.22 -11.61
N ALA A 73 -5.59 -4.22 -12.38
CA ALA A 73 -5.43 -4.38 -13.82
C ALA A 73 -4.39 -5.46 -14.18
N SER A 74 -3.31 -5.55 -13.41
CA SER A 74 -2.29 -6.60 -13.59
C SER A 74 -2.84 -7.99 -13.34
N LEU A 75 -3.66 -8.17 -12.30
CA LEU A 75 -4.34 -9.44 -12.03
C LEU A 75 -5.31 -9.81 -13.16
N ILE A 76 -6.13 -8.87 -13.62
CA ILE A 76 -7.06 -9.04 -14.74
C ILE A 76 -6.32 -9.43 -16.03
N ASN A 77 -5.14 -8.89 -16.25
CA ASN A 77 -4.29 -9.19 -17.41
C ASN A 77 -3.37 -10.42 -17.18
N LYS A 78 -3.47 -11.09 -16.03
CA LYS A 78 -2.65 -12.27 -15.65
C LYS A 78 -1.14 -11.96 -15.67
N THR A 79 -0.75 -10.73 -15.29
CA THR A 79 0.65 -10.27 -15.20
C THR A 79 1.13 -10.09 -13.77
N CYS A 80 0.37 -10.57 -12.79
CA CYS A 80 0.80 -10.79 -11.42
C CYS A 80 0.00 -11.96 -10.83
N ASP A 81 0.54 -12.55 -9.77
CA ASP A 81 -0.09 -13.64 -9.03
C ASP A 81 -0.99 -13.11 -7.91
N VAL A 82 -0.57 -11.99 -7.31
CA VAL A 82 -1.30 -11.31 -6.24
C VAL A 82 -1.42 -9.82 -6.56
N ALA A 83 -2.63 -9.30 -6.56
CA ALA A 83 -2.86 -7.87 -6.56
C ALA A 83 -3.03 -7.37 -5.12
N SER A 84 -2.20 -6.41 -4.67
CA SER A 84 -2.39 -5.72 -3.41
C SER A 84 -3.26 -4.47 -3.61
N ALA A 85 -4.22 -4.24 -2.71
CA ALA A 85 -5.14 -3.13 -2.85
C ALA A 85 -5.52 -2.50 -1.50
N SER A 86 -5.74 -1.20 -1.49
CA SER A 86 -6.24 -0.41 -0.36
C SER A 86 -7.67 0.09 -0.58
N ARG A 87 -8.39 -0.59 -1.43
CA ARG A 87 -9.84 -0.50 -1.68
C ARG A 87 -10.35 -1.82 -2.25
N GLN A 88 -11.62 -2.03 -2.17
CA GLN A 88 -12.25 -3.16 -2.87
C GLN A 88 -12.17 -3.02 -4.39
N MET A 89 -12.19 -4.16 -5.09
CA MET A 89 -12.44 -4.18 -6.53
C MET A 89 -13.84 -3.65 -6.83
N LYS A 90 -13.92 -2.78 -7.84
CA LYS A 90 -15.21 -2.24 -8.28
C LYS A 90 -16.01 -3.31 -9.04
N PRO A 91 -17.36 -3.25 -9.00
CA PRO A 91 -18.19 -4.21 -9.75
C PRO A 91 -17.81 -4.31 -11.24
N LYS A 92 -17.46 -3.19 -11.88
CA LYS A 92 -17.00 -3.17 -13.28
C LYS A 92 -15.65 -3.89 -13.46
N GLU A 93 -14.73 -3.77 -12.50
CA GLU A 93 -13.43 -4.47 -12.55
C GLU A 93 -13.64 -5.99 -12.41
N ILE A 94 -14.52 -6.42 -11.50
CA ILE A 94 -14.90 -7.83 -11.33
C ILE A 94 -15.55 -8.37 -12.60
N GLN A 95 -16.45 -7.61 -13.22
CA GLN A 95 -17.09 -7.99 -14.48
C GLN A 95 -16.06 -8.20 -15.60
N ILE A 96 -15.12 -7.25 -15.76
CA ILE A 96 -14.04 -7.34 -16.76
C ILE A 96 -13.13 -8.53 -16.47
N ALA A 97 -12.80 -8.78 -15.19
CA ALA A 97 -12.01 -9.92 -14.78
C ALA A 97 -12.66 -11.23 -15.21
N ASN A 98 -13.95 -11.42 -14.89
CA ASN A 98 -14.71 -12.60 -15.23
C ASN A 98 -14.78 -12.84 -16.76
N GLN A 99 -14.97 -11.76 -17.55
CA GLN A 99 -14.96 -11.85 -19.02
C GLN A 99 -13.60 -12.31 -19.58
N ARG A 100 -12.50 -12.07 -18.85
CA ARG A 100 -11.14 -12.51 -19.21
C ARG A 100 -10.74 -13.85 -18.59
N GLY A 101 -11.68 -14.54 -17.95
CA GLY A 101 -11.42 -15.82 -17.27
C GLY A 101 -10.51 -15.65 -16.04
N VAL A 102 -10.66 -14.53 -15.35
CA VAL A 102 -10.07 -14.26 -14.04
C VAL A 102 -11.20 -14.14 -13.02
N PHE A 103 -11.15 -14.93 -11.97
CA PHE A 103 -12.19 -14.99 -10.92
C PHE A 103 -11.58 -14.48 -9.60
N PRO A 104 -11.63 -13.17 -9.31
CA PRO A 104 -10.92 -12.61 -8.17
C PRO A 104 -11.36 -13.23 -6.84
N LYS A 105 -10.40 -13.78 -6.09
CA LYS A 105 -10.57 -14.20 -4.71
C LYS A 105 -10.01 -13.11 -3.81
N GLU A 106 -10.84 -12.59 -2.92
CA GLU A 106 -10.50 -11.52 -2.00
C GLU A 106 -10.00 -12.06 -0.66
N PHE A 107 -8.93 -11.46 -0.14
CA PHE A 107 -8.42 -11.66 1.21
C PHE A 107 -8.26 -10.31 1.90
N VAL A 108 -8.91 -10.12 3.04
CA VAL A 108 -8.60 -8.99 3.92
C VAL A 108 -7.34 -9.33 4.68
N VAL A 109 -6.29 -8.51 4.56
CA VAL A 109 -4.97 -8.81 5.11
C VAL A 109 -4.59 -7.92 6.30
N ALA A 110 -5.17 -6.74 6.40
CA ALA A 110 -4.99 -5.81 7.51
C ALA A 110 -6.09 -4.72 7.48
N TYR A 111 -6.08 -3.83 8.47
CA TYR A 111 -6.88 -2.59 8.43
C TYR A 111 -5.96 -1.38 8.49
N ASP A 112 -6.46 -0.25 7.95
CA ASP A 112 -5.74 1.01 7.82
C ASP A 112 -6.63 2.18 8.24
N GLY A 113 -6.03 3.20 8.85
CA GLY A 113 -6.62 4.53 9.00
C GLY A 113 -5.97 5.49 8.01
N ILE A 114 -6.74 6.21 7.21
CA ILE A 114 -6.18 7.27 6.38
C ILE A 114 -5.89 8.48 7.26
N ALA A 115 -4.61 8.72 7.54
CA ALA A 115 -4.16 9.88 8.26
C ALA A 115 -4.21 11.12 7.35
N VAL A 116 -4.84 12.19 7.83
CA VAL A 116 -4.72 13.52 7.27
C VAL A 116 -3.51 14.20 7.90
N ILE A 117 -2.59 14.68 7.09
CA ILE A 117 -1.29 15.18 7.55
C ILE A 117 -1.04 16.61 7.09
N VAL A 118 -0.36 17.35 7.94
CA VAL A 118 0.14 18.70 7.67
C VAL A 118 1.60 18.84 8.13
N ASN A 119 2.25 19.92 7.73
CA ASN A 119 3.57 20.30 8.24
C ASN A 119 3.53 20.45 9.77
N LYS A 120 4.63 20.14 10.46
CA LYS A 120 4.73 20.25 11.92
C LYS A 120 4.43 21.65 12.45
N ASP A 121 4.82 22.69 11.70
CA ASP A 121 4.66 24.10 12.07
C ASP A 121 3.27 24.66 11.73
N ASN A 122 2.40 23.86 11.13
CA ASN A 122 1.00 24.23 10.92
C ASN A 122 0.27 24.20 12.28
N PRO A 123 -0.40 25.29 12.72
CA PRO A 123 -1.04 25.34 14.04
C PRO A 123 -2.33 24.50 14.14
N ILE A 124 -2.88 24.03 13.02
CA ILE A 124 -4.09 23.21 13.00
C ILE A 124 -3.82 21.85 13.58
N ASN A 125 -4.72 21.35 14.46
CA ASN A 125 -4.59 20.06 15.12
C ASN A 125 -5.77 19.11 14.81
N LYS A 126 -6.86 19.63 14.30
CA LYS A 126 -8.09 18.85 14.05
C LYS A 126 -8.91 19.46 12.91
N LEU A 127 -9.56 18.61 12.14
CA LEU A 127 -10.52 18.98 11.09
C LEU A 127 -11.67 17.96 11.06
N THR A 128 -12.88 18.44 10.74
CA THR A 128 -14.01 17.56 10.45
C THR A 128 -13.95 17.04 9.02
N ILE A 129 -14.69 15.96 8.72
CA ILE A 129 -14.90 15.52 7.32
C ILE A 129 -15.48 16.64 6.47
N GLY A 130 -16.37 17.47 7.03
CA GLY A 130 -16.92 18.65 6.34
C GLY A 130 -15.87 19.71 6.04
N ASP A 131 -14.89 19.93 6.93
CA ASP A 131 -13.79 20.86 6.67
C ASP A 131 -12.85 20.34 5.58
N LEU A 132 -12.50 19.05 5.65
CA LEU A 132 -11.72 18.37 4.61
C LEU A 132 -12.42 18.45 3.25
N HIS A 133 -13.74 18.25 3.23
CA HIS A 133 -14.53 18.40 2.02
C HIS A 133 -14.42 19.81 1.43
N LYS A 134 -14.57 20.88 2.25
CA LYS A 134 -14.41 22.25 1.79
C LYS A 134 -13.03 22.54 1.26
N ILE A 135 -11.98 22.06 1.95
CA ILE A 135 -10.59 22.24 1.55
C ILE A 135 -10.33 21.57 0.18
N TYR A 136 -10.61 20.27 0.07
CA TYR A 136 -10.27 19.50 -1.11
C TYR A 136 -11.18 19.75 -2.33
N THR A 137 -12.37 20.34 -2.13
CA THR A 137 -13.23 20.83 -3.23
C THR A 137 -12.93 22.28 -3.62
N GLY A 138 -11.99 22.96 -2.91
CA GLY A 138 -11.61 24.33 -3.18
C GLY A 138 -12.61 25.37 -2.68
N ARG A 139 -13.56 25.00 -1.81
CA ARG A 139 -14.53 25.92 -1.18
C ARG A 139 -13.92 26.69 -0.02
N ALA A 140 -12.86 26.17 0.58
CA ALA A 140 -12.00 26.85 1.53
C ALA A 140 -10.56 26.76 1.04
N THR A 141 -9.87 27.91 0.94
CA THR A 141 -8.57 27.99 0.28
C THR A 141 -7.48 28.60 1.16
N ASN A 142 -7.81 28.98 2.38
CA ASN A 142 -6.86 29.64 3.27
C ASN A 142 -6.94 29.03 4.68
N TRP A 143 -5.80 28.77 5.27
CA TRP A 143 -5.70 28.19 6.63
C TRP A 143 -6.34 29.03 7.71
N LYS A 144 -6.43 30.38 7.53
CA LYS A 144 -7.12 31.27 8.47
C LYS A 144 -8.59 30.95 8.68
N GLU A 145 -9.24 30.31 7.71
CA GLU A 145 -10.64 29.89 7.81
C GLU A 145 -10.83 28.78 8.89
N PHE A 146 -9.74 28.11 9.26
CA PHE A 146 -9.71 27.08 10.30
C PHE A 146 -8.93 27.48 11.56
N GLY A 147 -8.59 28.80 11.69
CA GLY A 147 -7.83 29.32 12.83
C GLY A 147 -6.29 29.17 12.67
N GLY A 148 -5.82 28.90 11.46
CA GLY A 148 -4.42 28.85 11.11
C GLY A 148 -3.83 30.19 10.67
N LYS A 149 -2.62 30.13 10.09
CA LYS A 149 -1.92 31.29 9.51
C LYS A 149 -2.71 31.82 8.28
N ASP A 150 -2.54 33.11 7.94
CA ASP A 150 -3.03 33.62 6.67
C ASP A 150 -2.15 33.13 5.52
N LEU A 151 -2.41 31.92 5.08
CA LEU A 151 -1.61 31.17 4.11
C LEU A 151 -2.55 30.32 3.23
N SER A 152 -2.36 30.39 1.91
CA SER A 152 -3.14 29.61 0.95
C SER A 152 -2.87 28.13 1.11
N ILE A 153 -3.92 27.32 1.19
CA ILE A 153 -3.81 25.87 1.36
C ILE A 153 -3.33 25.21 0.06
N VAL A 154 -2.30 24.36 0.16
CA VAL A 154 -1.83 23.50 -0.94
C VAL A 154 -2.36 22.09 -0.70
N THR A 155 -3.34 21.67 -1.48
CA THR A 155 -3.96 20.35 -1.35
C THR A 155 -3.18 19.30 -2.15
N LEU A 156 -2.80 18.23 -1.47
CA LEU A 156 -2.06 17.09 -2.04
C LEU A 156 -2.95 15.84 -2.06
N SER A 157 -2.98 15.17 -3.19
CA SER A 157 -3.68 13.91 -3.37
C SER A 157 -2.77 12.87 -4.03
N ARG A 158 -3.24 11.66 -4.11
CA ARG A 158 -2.62 10.58 -4.87
C ARG A 158 -3.20 10.54 -6.28
N GLU A 159 -2.46 9.93 -7.19
CA GLU A 159 -2.95 9.63 -8.55
C GLU A 159 -4.24 8.80 -8.53
N VAL A 160 -5.03 8.91 -9.59
CA VAL A 160 -6.33 8.24 -9.73
C VAL A 160 -6.28 6.71 -9.70
N SER A 161 -5.10 6.11 -9.97
CA SER A 161 -4.85 4.68 -9.80
C SER A 161 -4.78 4.25 -8.34
N SER A 162 -4.55 5.19 -7.41
CA SER A 162 -4.41 4.92 -5.98
C SER A 162 -5.74 4.52 -5.35
N GLY A 163 -5.73 3.41 -4.59
CA GLY A 163 -6.87 3.04 -3.75
C GLY A 163 -7.15 4.06 -2.64
N THR A 164 -6.10 4.74 -2.15
CA THR A 164 -6.23 5.80 -1.14
C THR A 164 -6.93 7.03 -1.70
N HIS A 165 -6.58 7.43 -2.94
CA HIS A 165 -7.29 8.49 -3.65
C HIS A 165 -8.78 8.16 -3.80
N MET A 166 -9.09 6.96 -4.27
CA MET A 166 -10.49 6.57 -4.49
C MET A 166 -11.29 6.51 -3.20
N TYR A 167 -10.74 5.93 -2.14
CA TYR A 167 -11.43 5.87 -0.85
C TYR A 167 -11.64 7.28 -0.26
N PHE A 168 -10.62 8.15 -0.29
CA PHE A 168 -10.73 9.52 0.19
C PHE A 168 -11.77 10.31 -0.64
N LYS A 169 -11.81 10.10 -1.95
CA LYS A 169 -12.84 10.67 -2.82
C LYS A 169 -14.24 10.26 -2.38
N GLU A 170 -14.46 8.96 -2.18
CA GLU A 170 -15.77 8.43 -1.78
C GLU A 170 -16.22 8.94 -0.41
N GLU A 171 -15.33 8.94 0.59
CA GLU A 171 -15.70 9.29 1.98
C GLU A 171 -15.67 10.78 2.26
N VAL A 172 -14.74 11.54 1.65
CA VAL A 172 -14.54 12.98 1.96
C VAL A 172 -15.12 13.87 0.88
N ILE A 173 -14.80 13.64 -0.40
CA ILE A 173 -15.28 14.50 -1.48
C ILE A 173 -16.77 14.23 -1.75
N GLN A 174 -17.16 12.98 -1.81
CA GLN A 174 -18.53 12.56 -2.10
C GLN A 174 -19.36 12.31 -0.83
N LEU A 175 -18.78 12.50 0.36
CA LEU A 175 -19.45 12.35 1.66
C LEU A 175 -20.21 11.00 1.80
N GLY A 176 -19.66 9.92 1.25
CA GLY A 176 -20.29 8.59 1.23
C GLY A 176 -21.50 8.46 0.29
N GLN A 177 -21.80 9.47 -0.51
CA GLN A 177 -22.97 9.51 -1.40
C GLN A 177 -22.64 8.84 -2.75
N LYS A 178 -23.08 7.60 -2.97
CA LYS A 178 -22.79 6.80 -4.19
C LYS A 178 -23.13 7.47 -5.52
N LYS A 179 -24.07 8.42 -5.53
CA LYS A 179 -24.51 9.14 -6.74
C LYS A 179 -23.84 10.49 -6.91
N SER A 180 -23.01 10.90 -5.98
CA SER A 180 -22.29 12.17 -6.07
C SER A 180 -21.30 12.15 -7.22
N THR A 181 -21.28 13.22 -8.00
CA THR A 181 -20.30 13.45 -9.08
C THR A 181 -19.25 14.49 -8.68
N GLU A 182 -19.18 14.81 -7.38
CA GLU A 182 -18.26 15.81 -6.87
C GLU A 182 -16.81 15.33 -7.00
N GLU A 183 -15.93 16.24 -7.37
CA GLU A 183 -14.53 15.99 -7.68
C GLU A 183 -13.61 16.85 -6.79
N PHE A 184 -12.35 16.45 -6.72
CA PHE A 184 -11.31 17.30 -6.16
C PHE A 184 -11.22 18.63 -6.91
N SER A 185 -10.80 19.69 -6.20
CA SER A 185 -10.40 20.94 -6.84
C SER A 185 -9.36 20.70 -7.92
N ALA A 186 -9.50 21.39 -9.05
CA ALA A 186 -8.52 21.33 -10.14
C ALA A 186 -7.10 21.79 -9.72
N GLN A 187 -6.99 22.49 -8.59
CA GLN A 187 -5.71 22.93 -8.01
C GLN A 187 -5.04 21.86 -7.14
N THR A 188 -5.71 20.73 -6.87
CA THR A 188 -5.14 19.65 -6.07
C THR A 188 -4.00 18.97 -6.83
N LEU A 189 -2.82 18.92 -6.21
CA LEU A 189 -1.63 18.29 -6.78
C LEU A 189 -1.71 16.78 -6.62
N LEU A 190 -1.52 16.04 -7.71
CA LEU A 190 -1.54 14.57 -7.71
C LEU A 190 -0.11 14.02 -7.63
N LEU A 191 0.18 13.26 -6.58
CA LEU A 191 1.50 12.67 -6.32
C LEU A 191 1.47 11.15 -6.50
N THR A 192 2.58 10.61 -6.98
CA THR A 192 2.70 9.20 -7.40
C THR A 192 2.76 8.20 -6.24
N SER A 193 3.22 8.62 -5.05
CA SER A 193 3.40 7.73 -3.90
C SER A 193 3.01 8.39 -2.58
N SER A 194 2.76 7.58 -1.54
CA SER A 194 2.54 8.07 -0.18
C SER A 194 3.79 8.78 0.36
N GLN A 195 4.98 8.27 0.03
CA GLN A 195 6.24 8.91 0.42
C GLN A 195 6.40 10.31 -0.21
N ALA A 196 6.01 10.49 -1.47
CA ALA A 196 6.05 11.81 -2.11
C ALA A 196 5.15 12.84 -1.38
N ILE A 197 3.98 12.42 -0.88
CA ILE A 197 3.13 13.27 -0.04
C ILE A 197 3.83 13.65 1.26
N VAL A 198 4.52 12.71 1.92
CA VAL A 198 5.30 13.01 3.14
C VAL A 198 6.35 14.07 2.86
N GLU A 199 7.15 13.91 1.79
CA GLU A 199 8.24 14.85 1.48
C GLU A 199 7.69 16.25 1.16
N GLU A 200 6.60 16.35 0.41
CA GLU A 200 5.98 17.64 0.12
C GLU A 200 5.43 18.32 1.39
N VAL A 201 4.75 17.57 2.26
CA VAL A 201 4.24 18.11 3.54
C VAL A 201 5.37 18.56 4.46
N VAL A 202 6.50 17.84 4.49
CA VAL A 202 7.67 18.22 5.30
C VAL A 202 8.25 19.55 4.83
N SER A 203 8.32 19.80 3.52
CA SER A 203 8.95 20.97 2.94
C SER A 203 8.02 22.19 2.79
N ASN A 204 6.71 22.01 2.93
CA ASN A 204 5.71 23.02 2.61
C ASN A 204 4.72 23.23 3.77
N GLU A 205 4.85 24.36 4.49
CA GLU A 205 3.97 24.71 5.62
C GLU A 205 2.49 24.85 5.22
N ALA A 206 2.22 25.17 3.95
CA ALA A 206 0.87 25.35 3.44
C ALA A 206 0.19 24.03 3.09
N ALA A 207 0.94 22.94 2.99
CA ALA A 207 0.46 21.67 2.47
C ALA A 207 -0.45 20.92 3.45
N ILE A 208 -1.49 20.32 2.87
CA ILE A 208 -2.30 19.27 3.49
C ILE A 208 -2.32 18.06 2.57
N GLY A 209 -2.06 16.88 3.13
CA GLY A 209 -2.08 15.61 2.42
C GLY A 209 -2.81 14.53 3.21
N TYR A 210 -2.96 13.36 2.60
CA TYR A 210 -3.51 12.18 3.26
C TYR A 210 -2.82 10.90 2.75
N LEU A 211 -2.68 9.93 3.65
CA LEU A 211 -1.97 8.67 3.38
C LEU A 211 -2.37 7.60 4.40
N GLY A 212 -1.98 6.35 4.20
CA GLY A 212 -2.16 5.30 5.19
C GLY A 212 -1.35 5.55 6.45
N MET A 213 -1.91 5.23 7.61
CA MET A 213 -1.31 5.51 8.93
C MET A 213 0.11 4.93 9.09
N GLY A 214 0.48 3.89 8.36
CA GLY A 214 1.83 3.32 8.36
C GLY A 214 2.93 4.27 7.84
N TYR A 215 2.59 5.41 7.25
CA TYR A 215 3.54 6.45 6.84
C TYR A 215 3.67 7.61 7.83
N VAL A 216 2.87 7.61 8.90
CA VAL A 216 2.96 8.66 9.93
C VAL A 216 4.27 8.52 10.70
N SER A 217 5.00 9.60 10.79
CA SER A 217 6.30 9.66 11.46
C SER A 217 6.47 10.99 12.20
N GLU A 218 7.55 11.12 12.98
CA GLU A 218 7.85 12.37 13.66
C GLU A 218 8.16 13.56 12.74
N ARG A 219 8.31 13.33 11.42
CA ARG A 219 8.59 14.39 10.44
C ARG A 219 7.36 15.21 10.07
N ILE A 220 6.14 14.68 10.32
CA ILE A 220 4.87 15.28 9.95
C ILE A 220 3.90 15.30 11.14
N LYS A 221 2.84 16.09 11.03
CA LYS A 221 1.76 16.11 12.02
C LYS A 221 0.50 15.48 11.44
N ALA A 222 0.01 14.40 12.07
CA ALA A 222 -1.30 13.84 11.79
C ALA A 222 -2.38 14.59 12.55
N LEU A 223 -3.46 14.97 11.86
CA LEU A 223 -4.59 15.68 12.44
C LEU A 223 -5.59 14.69 13.06
N LEU A 224 -6.27 15.14 14.11
CA LEU A 224 -7.47 14.48 14.60
C LEU A 224 -8.60 14.71 13.58
N VAL A 225 -9.39 13.68 13.28
CA VAL A 225 -10.51 13.77 12.35
C VAL A 225 -11.81 13.38 13.04
N ALA A 226 -12.88 14.15 12.78
CA ALA A 226 -14.22 13.86 13.25
C ALA A 226 -15.21 13.77 12.09
N LYS A 227 -16.14 12.83 12.18
CA LYS A 227 -17.32 12.80 11.32
C LYS A 227 -18.42 13.71 11.87
N ASP A 228 -18.60 13.67 13.19
CA ASP A 228 -19.54 14.47 13.94
C ASP A 228 -18.77 15.43 14.86
N GLU A 229 -19.04 15.45 16.16
CA GLU A 229 -18.38 16.35 17.12
C GLU A 229 -17.14 15.76 17.81
N GLN A 230 -16.96 14.42 17.74
CA GLN A 230 -15.85 13.74 18.40
C GLN A 230 -14.67 13.53 17.47
N PHE A 231 -13.51 14.00 17.90
CA PHE A 231 -12.26 13.94 17.17
C PHE A 231 -11.38 12.76 17.62
N TYR A 232 -10.89 11.99 16.67
CA TYR A 232 -10.06 10.82 16.91
C TYR A 232 -8.75 10.89 16.13
N PRO A 233 -7.62 10.46 16.72
CA PRO A 233 -6.37 10.29 16.00
C PRO A 233 -6.44 9.05 15.07
N PRO A 234 -5.64 9.04 13.98
CA PRO A 234 -5.45 7.86 13.13
C PRO A 234 -4.50 6.88 13.80
N ASP A 235 -4.98 6.17 14.80
CA ASP A 235 -4.21 5.16 15.52
C ASP A 235 -4.88 3.78 15.53
N VAL A 236 -4.11 2.76 15.92
CA VAL A 236 -4.52 1.36 15.93
C VAL A 236 -5.81 1.18 16.76
N GLN A 237 -5.91 1.80 17.92
CA GLN A 237 -7.06 1.62 18.82
C GLN A 237 -8.34 2.18 18.22
N ASN A 238 -8.28 3.35 17.58
CA ASN A 238 -9.46 3.97 17.00
C ASN A 238 -9.88 3.29 15.68
N VAL A 239 -8.93 2.68 14.95
CA VAL A 239 -9.25 1.83 13.78
C VAL A 239 -9.96 0.54 14.25
N ILE A 240 -9.43 -0.15 15.28
CA ILE A 240 -10.05 -1.35 15.86
C ILE A 240 -11.48 -1.06 16.37
N LYS A 241 -11.65 0.02 17.12
CA LYS A 241 -12.95 0.44 17.67
C LYS A 241 -13.90 1.00 16.60
N LYS A 242 -13.42 1.21 15.38
CA LYS A 242 -14.17 1.86 14.29
C LYS A 242 -14.66 3.27 14.66
N THR A 243 -13.95 3.94 15.55
CA THR A 243 -14.23 5.33 15.93
C THR A 243 -13.55 6.33 15.00
N TYR A 244 -12.37 5.96 14.41
CA TYR A 244 -11.73 6.78 13.41
C TYR A 244 -12.50 6.74 12.08
N PRO A 245 -12.98 7.89 11.56
CA PRO A 245 -13.95 7.88 10.45
C PRO A 245 -13.37 7.44 9.10
N LEU A 246 -12.05 7.54 8.90
CA LEU A 246 -11.38 7.18 7.65
C LEU A 246 -10.65 5.83 7.78
N SER A 247 -11.34 4.82 8.31
CA SER A 247 -10.82 3.46 8.49
C SER A 247 -11.29 2.54 7.37
N ARG A 248 -10.39 1.67 6.89
CA ARG A 248 -10.69 0.75 5.78
C ARG A 248 -9.94 -0.56 5.90
N PRO A 249 -10.44 -1.66 5.30
CA PRO A 249 -9.66 -2.88 5.10
C PRO A 249 -8.64 -2.72 3.95
N LEU A 250 -7.60 -3.53 4.02
CA LEU A 250 -6.56 -3.71 3.01
C LEU A 250 -6.65 -5.13 2.45
N TYR A 251 -6.36 -5.31 1.18
CA TYR A 251 -6.70 -6.52 0.45
C TYR A 251 -5.54 -7.10 -0.34
N PHE A 252 -5.55 -8.43 -0.43
CA PHE A 252 -4.93 -9.16 -1.54
C PHE A 252 -6.02 -9.79 -2.39
N TYR A 253 -5.77 -9.86 -3.70
CA TYR A 253 -6.61 -10.55 -4.68
C TYR A 253 -5.75 -11.54 -5.46
N THR A 254 -6.29 -12.75 -5.68
CA THR A 254 -5.71 -13.80 -6.52
C THR A 254 -6.72 -14.21 -7.59
N ASN A 255 -6.27 -14.93 -8.63
CA ASN A 255 -7.17 -15.54 -9.60
C ASN A 255 -7.66 -16.90 -9.09
N GLY A 256 -8.84 -16.90 -8.49
CA GLY A 256 -9.39 -18.07 -7.79
C GLY A 256 -8.65 -18.40 -6.50
N GLU A 257 -8.82 -19.63 -6.03
CA GLU A 257 -8.09 -20.12 -4.86
C GLU A 257 -6.59 -20.19 -5.17
N PRO A 258 -5.73 -19.59 -4.32
CA PRO A 258 -4.29 -19.62 -4.55
C PRO A 258 -3.76 -21.06 -4.43
N ARG A 259 -2.72 -21.35 -5.20
CA ARG A 259 -2.06 -22.67 -5.24
C ARG A 259 -0.57 -22.51 -5.03
N ASP A 260 0.11 -23.62 -4.78
CA ASP A 260 1.57 -23.71 -4.70
C ASP A 260 2.21 -22.59 -3.86
N ALA A 261 3.23 -21.95 -4.36
CA ALA A 261 3.95 -20.87 -3.68
C ALA A 261 3.03 -19.68 -3.32
N THR A 262 2.06 -19.33 -4.19
CA THR A 262 1.12 -18.23 -3.91
C THR A 262 0.24 -18.55 -2.70
N LYS A 263 -0.21 -19.81 -2.55
CA LYS A 263 -0.95 -20.23 -1.35
C LYS A 263 -0.12 -20.09 -0.09
N LEU A 264 1.12 -20.57 -0.13
CA LEU A 264 2.03 -20.44 1.01
C LEU A 264 2.24 -18.99 1.42
N PHE A 265 2.38 -18.08 0.44
CA PHE A 265 2.54 -16.66 0.71
C PHE A 265 1.28 -16.04 1.33
N ILE A 266 0.09 -16.36 0.80
CA ILE A 266 -1.18 -15.84 1.36
C ILE A 266 -1.37 -16.39 2.79
N ASP A 267 -1.14 -17.68 3.03
CA ASP A 267 -1.24 -18.28 4.36
C ASP A 267 -0.22 -17.65 5.34
N PHE A 268 1.00 -17.38 4.89
CA PHE A 268 2.02 -16.69 5.68
C PHE A 268 1.60 -15.26 6.02
N ALA A 269 1.10 -14.50 5.05
CA ALA A 269 0.67 -13.12 5.25
C ALA A 269 -0.51 -13.02 6.23
N LEU A 270 -1.43 -13.98 6.21
CA LEU A 270 -2.56 -14.08 7.14
C LEU A 270 -2.17 -14.71 8.50
N GLY A 271 -1.04 -15.38 8.56
CA GLY A 271 -0.51 -16.02 9.76
C GLY A 271 0.22 -15.06 10.71
N PRO A 272 0.63 -15.54 11.90
CA PRO A 272 1.20 -14.67 12.95
C PRO A 272 2.40 -13.83 12.49
N LYS A 273 3.35 -14.43 11.73
CA LYS A 273 4.54 -13.73 11.25
C LYS A 273 4.19 -12.59 10.28
N GLY A 274 3.30 -12.85 9.33
CA GLY A 274 2.84 -11.84 8.37
C GLY A 274 2.05 -10.72 9.05
N GLN A 275 1.20 -11.06 10.00
CA GLN A 275 0.41 -10.09 10.76
C GLN A 275 1.28 -9.21 11.67
N GLN A 276 2.36 -9.77 12.23
CA GLN A 276 3.36 -9.00 12.96
C GLN A 276 4.01 -7.94 12.04
N GLN A 277 4.32 -8.27 10.78
CA GLN A 277 4.90 -7.31 9.85
C GLN A 277 3.93 -6.18 9.48
N PHE A 278 2.61 -6.45 9.39
CA PHE A 278 1.62 -5.39 9.26
C PHE A 278 1.61 -4.47 10.48
N GLU A 279 1.66 -5.01 11.71
CA GLU A 279 1.71 -4.23 12.93
C GLU A 279 2.98 -3.37 13.03
N GLU A 280 4.16 -3.94 12.77
CA GLU A 280 5.44 -3.23 12.78
C GLU A 280 5.54 -2.12 11.72
N THR A 281 4.73 -2.20 10.67
CA THR A 281 4.62 -1.17 9.63
C THR A 281 3.48 -0.19 9.88
N GLY A 282 2.85 -0.24 11.06
CA GLY A 282 1.85 0.72 11.50
C GLY A 282 0.44 0.44 11.00
N PHE A 283 0.15 -0.75 10.49
CA PHE A 283 -1.20 -1.19 10.14
C PHE A 283 -1.81 -2.05 11.25
N VAL A 284 -3.13 -2.24 11.19
CA VAL A 284 -3.87 -3.02 12.19
C VAL A 284 -4.04 -4.46 11.72
N PRO A 285 -3.49 -5.44 12.46
CA PRO A 285 -3.65 -6.86 12.14
C PRO A 285 -5.12 -7.30 12.15
N ILE A 286 -5.47 -8.28 11.29
CA ILE A 286 -6.83 -8.84 11.25
C ILE A 286 -7.23 -9.51 12.57
N GLY A 287 -6.28 -10.10 13.31
CA GLY A 287 -6.50 -10.74 14.61
C GLY A 287 -6.83 -9.77 15.74
N ALA A 288 -6.36 -8.53 15.68
CA ALA A 288 -6.63 -7.50 16.68
C ALA A 288 -8.14 -7.16 16.80
N THR A 289 -8.87 -7.27 15.69
CA THR A 289 -10.32 -7.01 15.65
C THR A 289 -11.14 -8.14 16.30
N ILE A 290 -10.60 -9.36 16.36
CA ILE A 290 -11.28 -10.54 16.92
C ILE A 290 -11.09 -10.62 18.44
N ALA A 291 -9.93 -10.22 18.96
CA ALA A 291 -9.63 -10.29 20.40
C ALA A 291 -10.56 -9.42 21.27
N GLN A 292 -11.14 -8.35 20.70
CA GLN A 292 -12.07 -7.46 21.44
C GLN A 292 -13.54 -7.94 21.45
N LYS A 293 -13.93 -8.94 20.66
CA LYS A 293 -15.28 -9.53 20.71
C LYS A 293 -15.46 -10.52 21.87
N ASN A 294 -14.36 -10.93 22.52
CA ASN A 294 -14.35 -11.95 23.59
C ASN A 294 -13.99 -11.36 24.97
N GLN A 295 -13.98 -10.03 25.12
CA GLN A 295 -13.90 -9.31 26.39
C GLN A 295 -15.18 -8.48 26.61
#